data_915c30f922659209e19481949c2bfb05
#
_entry.id   915c30f922659209e19481949c2bfb05
#
_cell.length_a   1.000
_cell.length_b   1.000
_cell.length_c   1.000
_cell.angle_alpha   90.00
_cell.angle_beta   90.00
_cell.angle_gamma   90.00
#
_symmetry.space_group_name_H-M   'P 1'
#
loop_
_entity.id
_entity.type
_entity.pdbx_description
1 polymer ?
#
loop_
_entity_poly.entity_id
_entity_poly.type
_entity_poly.pdbx_seq_one_letter_code
_entity_poly.pdbx_strand_id
1 'polypeptide(L)'
;MFFGRGKKAYRKRKKPKYRYVFFAIVLMTVTIILGMSVFFKIQTIEITGSSRYTKEEILAASGRQIGDNLMLTRSSAVAAGIKEQLPYIAVAEVTKVWPSTLVISVEADPFAAIIEKEGGGYYRIGSGGKILEELSEKPQTGQMEIIGLMADGEKSKTGSTFVAAGDDKVVYRYTLDIIDAIVENNLQGSIAWLDVTEPGNIKLSCNGIYTVEIGTGEHIDDKLAVLVKMLETLGNEQSGRIILKDHNNASFVPAQ
;
A
#
# COMPACT_ATOMS: atom_id res chain seq x y z
N MET A 1 -38.97 60.59 -74.78
CA MET A 1 -37.72 60.03 -74.23
C MET A 1 -37.81 60.08 -72.69
N PHE A 2 -38.30 58.99 -72.06
CA PHE A 2 -38.49 58.95 -70.60
C PHE A 2 -37.42 58.02 -69.97
N PHE A 3 -36.53 58.61 -69.18
CA PHE A 3 -35.55 57.88 -68.40
C PHE A 3 -36.16 57.39 -67.08
N GLY A 4 -36.38 56.06 -66.95
CA GLY A 4 -36.79 55.42 -65.70
C GLY A 4 -35.65 55.32 -64.73
N ARG A 5 -35.72 55.99 -63.55
CA ARG A 5 -34.83 55.86 -62.44
C ARG A 5 -35.06 54.55 -61.66
N GLY A 6 -34.19 53.57 -61.84
CA GLY A 6 -34.25 52.33 -61.07
C GLY A 6 -33.91 52.56 -59.58
N LYS A 7 -34.86 52.27 -58.71
CA LYS A 7 -34.67 52.27 -57.24
C LYS A 7 -33.76 51.13 -56.84
N LYS A 8 -32.54 51.40 -56.42
CA LYS A 8 -31.64 50.41 -55.77
C LYS A 8 -32.25 50.01 -54.44
N ALA A 9 -32.67 48.73 -54.29
CA ALA A 9 -33.12 48.13 -53.06
C ALA A 9 -31.91 47.94 -52.11
N TYR A 10 -31.90 48.69 -51.00
CA TYR A 10 -30.94 48.50 -49.93
C TYR A 10 -31.20 47.20 -49.21
N ARG A 11 -30.41 46.15 -49.47
CA ARG A 11 -30.42 44.90 -48.72
C ARG A 11 -29.88 45.16 -47.32
N LYS A 12 -30.75 45.22 -46.29
CA LYS A 12 -30.36 45.28 -44.88
C LYS A 12 -29.49 44.06 -44.56
N ARG A 13 -28.17 44.25 -44.33
CA ARG A 13 -27.27 43.21 -43.82
C ARG A 13 -27.76 42.80 -42.42
N LYS A 14 -28.26 41.56 -42.28
CA LYS A 14 -28.58 40.98 -40.99
C LYS A 14 -27.28 40.93 -40.18
N LYS A 15 -27.21 41.63 -39.03
CA LYS A 15 -26.09 41.58 -38.12
C LYS A 15 -25.86 40.12 -37.68
N PRO A 16 -24.63 39.64 -37.66
CA PRO A 16 -24.38 38.22 -37.35
C PRO A 16 -24.84 37.90 -35.93
N LYS A 17 -25.72 36.89 -35.82
CA LYS A 17 -26.29 36.41 -34.54
C LYS A 17 -25.25 35.62 -33.68
N TYR A 18 -24.00 35.55 -34.10
CA TYR A 18 -22.94 34.76 -33.43
C TYR A 18 -22.71 35.15 -31.96
N ARG A 19 -22.94 36.41 -31.61
CA ARG A 19 -22.84 36.88 -30.22
C ARG A 19 -23.89 36.22 -29.33
N TYR A 20 -25.11 36.11 -29.79
CA TYR A 20 -26.17 35.44 -29.03
C TYR A 20 -25.95 33.93 -28.93
N VAL A 21 -25.46 33.31 -29.99
CA VAL A 21 -25.08 31.88 -29.98
C VAL A 21 -23.95 31.63 -29.01
N PHE A 22 -22.91 32.49 -28.99
CA PHE A 22 -21.83 32.41 -28.03
C PHE A 22 -22.33 32.52 -26.59
N PHE A 23 -23.15 33.54 -26.27
CA PHE A 23 -23.73 33.69 -24.94
C PHE A 23 -24.64 32.52 -24.54
N ALA A 24 -25.38 31.95 -25.47
CA ALA A 24 -26.22 30.78 -25.22
C ALA A 24 -25.37 29.54 -24.87
N ILE A 25 -24.27 29.32 -25.59
CA ILE A 25 -23.32 28.23 -25.30
C ILE A 25 -22.67 28.42 -23.90
N VAL A 26 -22.22 29.64 -23.61
CA VAL A 26 -21.63 29.94 -22.28
C VAL A 26 -22.65 29.72 -21.17
N LEU A 27 -23.88 30.20 -21.33
CA LEU A 27 -24.93 30.01 -20.32
C LEU A 27 -25.25 28.52 -20.14
N MET A 28 -25.39 27.78 -21.25
CA MET A 28 -25.61 26.32 -21.20
C MET A 28 -24.48 25.58 -20.47
N THR A 29 -23.24 25.92 -20.79
CA THR A 29 -22.06 25.31 -20.13
C THR A 29 -22.06 25.60 -18.63
N VAL A 30 -22.31 26.85 -18.21
CA VAL A 30 -22.41 27.23 -16.80
C VAL A 30 -23.54 26.46 -16.10
N THR A 31 -24.71 26.34 -16.73
CA THR A 31 -25.83 25.60 -16.17
C THR A 31 -25.51 24.11 -15.99
N ILE A 32 -24.83 23.50 -16.96
CA ILE A 32 -24.37 22.11 -16.86
C ILE A 32 -23.36 21.95 -15.70
N ILE A 33 -22.36 22.83 -15.60
CA ILE A 33 -21.35 22.78 -14.53
C ILE A 33 -22.00 22.93 -13.15
N LEU A 34 -22.95 23.86 -12.99
CA LEU A 34 -23.70 24.02 -11.74
C LEU A 34 -24.54 22.79 -11.42
N GLY A 35 -25.24 22.23 -12.40
CA GLY A 35 -26.02 21.01 -12.25
C GLY A 35 -25.17 19.83 -11.83
N MET A 36 -24.01 19.63 -12.47
CA MET A 36 -23.05 18.57 -12.11
C MET A 36 -22.45 18.79 -10.72
N SER A 37 -22.20 20.03 -10.33
CA SER A 37 -21.66 20.37 -9.00
C SER A 37 -22.62 20.00 -7.87
N VAL A 38 -23.93 20.11 -8.10
CA VAL A 38 -24.95 19.77 -7.08
C VAL A 38 -25.30 18.29 -7.11
N PHE A 39 -25.43 17.71 -8.31
CA PHE A 39 -25.92 16.33 -8.49
C PHE A 39 -24.89 15.28 -8.00
N PHE A 40 -23.59 15.56 -8.17
CA PHE A 40 -22.52 14.63 -7.78
C PHE A 40 -21.91 14.93 -6.42
N LYS A 41 -22.68 15.49 -5.48
CA LYS A 41 -22.24 15.63 -4.10
C LYS A 41 -22.24 14.28 -3.38
N ILE A 42 -21.18 14.02 -2.61
CA ILE A 42 -21.11 12.86 -1.73
C ILE A 42 -22.19 13.00 -0.65
N GLN A 43 -23.10 12.05 -0.63
CA GLN A 43 -24.17 11.94 0.38
C GLN A 43 -23.86 10.84 1.38
N THR A 44 -23.14 9.80 0.92
CA THR A 44 -22.79 8.64 1.76
C THR A 44 -21.32 8.31 1.57
N ILE A 45 -20.62 8.06 2.69
CA ILE A 45 -19.27 7.48 2.71
C ILE A 45 -19.38 6.16 3.44
N GLU A 46 -19.15 5.07 2.73
CA GLU A 46 -19.15 3.72 3.29
C GLU A 46 -17.73 3.26 3.53
N ILE A 47 -17.43 2.82 4.75
CA ILE A 47 -16.13 2.29 5.12
C ILE A 47 -16.28 0.83 5.49
N THR A 48 -15.56 -0.03 4.76
CA THR A 48 -15.62 -1.49 4.86
C THR A 48 -14.22 -2.07 5.02
N GLY A 49 -14.15 -3.35 5.40
CA GLY A 49 -12.90 -4.08 5.57
C GLY A 49 -12.47 -4.23 7.02
N SER A 50 -11.27 -4.76 7.22
CA SER A 50 -10.69 -5.05 8.54
C SER A 50 -9.51 -4.11 8.81
N SER A 51 -9.56 -3.42 9.95
CA SER A 51 -8.51 -2.50 10.36
C SER A 51 -8.51 -2.36 11.88
N ARG A 52 -7.37 -1.98 12.46
CA ARG A 52 -7.28 -1.58 13.88
C ARG A 52 -7.77 -0.14 14.12
N TYR A 53 -7.98 0.62 13.04
CA TYR A 53 -8.48 1.99 13.12
C TYR A 53 -9.99 2.04 13.09
N THR A 54 -10.57 3.03 13.76
CA THR A 54 -12.01 3.31 13.73
C THR A 54 -12.42 3.88 12.36
N LYS A 55 -13.71 3.81 12.05
CA LYS A 55 -14.24 4.41 10.81
C LYS A 55 -14.03 5.92 10.78
N GLU A 56 -14.08 6.56 11.93
CA GLU A 56 -13.87 7.99 12.10
C GLU A 56 -12.42 8.39 11.78
N GLU A 57 -11.45 7.59 12.22
CA GLU A 57 -10.03 7.81 11.89
C GLU A 57 -9.75 7.61 10.40
N ILE A 58 -10.34 6.57 9.79
CA ILE A 58 -10.20 6.31 8.35
C ILE A 58 -10.87 7.44 7.54
N LEU A 59 -12.04 7.92 7.98
CA LEU A 59 -12.72 9.05 7.36
C LEU A 59 -11.87 10.31 7.43
N ALA A 60 -11.31 10.62 8.59
CA ALA A 60 -10.43 11.77 8.78
C ALA A 60 -9.20 11.69 7.88
N ALA A 61 -8.53 10.53 7.83
CA ALA A 61 -7.37 10.30 6.97
C ALA A 61 -7.70 10.37 5.47
N SER A 62 -8.95 10.06 5.08
CA SER A 62 -9.41 10.19 3.68
C SER A 62 -9.42 11.64 3.19
N GLY A 63 -9.48 12.62 4.10
CA GLY A 63 -9.65 14.03 3.79
C GLY A 63 -10.95 14.33 3.02
N ARG A 64 -11.96 13.45 3.11
CA ARG A 64 -13.25 13.62 2.43
C ARG A 64 -14.37 13.77 3.45
N GLN A 65 -15.41 14.51 3.04
CA GLN A 65 -16.59 14.73 3.84
C GLN A 65 -17.86 14.72 3.00
N ILE A 66 -18.99 14.53 3.67
CA ILE A 66 -20.30 14.67 3.03
C ILE A 66 -20.43 16.09 2.48
N GLY A 67 -20.88 16.20 1.23
CA GLY A 67 -21.00 17.46 0.49
C GLY A 67 -19.88 17.74 -0.50
N ASP A 68 -18.74 17.02 -0.40
CA ASP A 68 -17.68 17.08 -1.41
C ASP A 68 -18.17 16.60 -2.77
N ASN A 69 -17.52 17.02 -3.85
CA ASN A 69 -17.89 16.57 -5.18
C ASN A 69 -17.23 15.23 -5.53
N LEU A 70 -18.07 14.19 -5.72
CA LEU A 70 -17.64 12.83 -6.04
C LEU A 70 -16.85 12.77 -7.35
N MET A 71 -17.25 13.57 -8.35
CA MET A 71 -16.60 13.59 -9.66
C MET A 71 -15.17 14.12 -9.59
N LEU A 72 -14.93 15.13 -8.75
CA LEU A 72 -13.63 15.75 -8.56
C LEU A 72 -12.73 14.97 -7.57
N THR A 73 -13.29 14.01 -6.85
CA THR A 73 -12.53 13.16 -5.92
C THR A 73 -11.58 12.26 -6.72
N ARG A 74 -10.29 12.30 -6.40
CA ARG A 74 -9.27 11.41 -6.98
C ARG A 74 -9.09 10.21 -6.07
N SER A 75 -9.66 9.05 -6.45
CA SER A 75 -9.63 7.82 -5.63
C SER A 75 -8.23 7.42 -5.21
N SER A 76 -7.25 7.47 -6.12
CA SER A 76 -5.85 7.12 -5.82
C SER A 76 -5.19 8.07 -4.81
N ALA A 77 -5.51 9.37 -4.86
CA ALA A 77 -4.97 10.32 -3.90
C ALA A 77 -5.58 10.14 -2.50
N VAL A 78 -6.87 9.80 -2.43
CA VAL A 78 -7.54 9.47 -1.15
C VAL A 78 -6.93 8.20 -0.56
N ALA A 79 -6.78 7.14 -1.36
CA ALA A 79 -6.16 5.89 -0.93
C ALA A 79 -4.71 6.09 -0.44
N ALA A 80 -3.91 6.89 -1.16
CA ALA A 80 -2.54 7.22 -0.76
C ALA A 80 -2.52 7.99 0.57
N GLY A 81 -3.40 8.99 0.76
CA GLY A 81 -3.49 9.75 2.00
C GLY A 81 -3.88 8.90 3.21
N ILE A 82 -4.80 7.93 3.03
CA ILE A 82 -5.15 6.96 4.06
C ILE A 82 -3.94 6.12 4.44
N LYS A 83 -3.21 5.57 3.48
CA LYS A 83 -2.03 4.72 3.72
C LYS A 83 -0.86 5.47 4.35
N GLU A 84 -0.73 6.76 4.07
CA GLU A 84 0.32 7.62 4.65
C GLU A 84 0.01 7.96 6.12
N GLN A 85 -1.24 8.33 6.43
CA GLN A 85 -1.64 8.76 7.76
C GLN A 85 -1.94 7.59 8.71
N LEU A 86 -2.33 6.43 8.15
CA LEU A 86 -2.68 5.22 8.90
C LEU A 86 -1.74 4.07 8.52
N PRO A 87 -0.54 3.99 9.10
CA PRO A 87 0.52 3.08 8.67
C PRO A 87 0.13 1.60 8.67
N TYR A 88 -0.72 1.17 9.61
CA TYR A 88 -1.19 -0.22 9.72
C TYR A 88 -2.25 -0.62 8.66
N ILE A 89 -2.54 0.25 7.70
CA ILE A 89 -3.35 -0.11 6.53
C ILE A 89 -2.40 -0.49 5.39
N ALA A 90 -2.43 -1.76 4.97
CA ALA A 90 -1.69 -2.25 3.83
C ALA A 90 -2.39 -1.89 2.53
N VAL A 91 -3.68 -2.17 2.43
CA VAL A 91 -4.49 -1.90 1.24
C VAL A 91 -5.58 -0.87 1.57
N ALA A 92 -5.72 0.13 0.71
CA ALA A 92 -6.83 1.07 0.71
C ALA A 92 -7.35 1.21 -0.72
N GLU A 93 -8.59 0.81 -0.93
CA GLU A 93 -9.28 0.97 -2.21
C GLU A 93 -10.42 1.98 -2.06
N VAL A 94 -10.50 2.90 -3.01
CA VAL A 94 -11.52 3.95 -3.01
C VAL A 94 -12.31 3.88 -4.31
N THR A 95 -13.56 3.47 -4.20
CA THR A 95 -14.47 3.28 -5.32
C THR A 95 -15.60 4.31 -5.28
N LYS A 96 -15.94 4.85 -6.46
CA LYS A 96 -17.06 5.77 -6.62
C LYS A 96 -18.30 5.00 -7.08
N VAL A 97 -19.35 5.02 -6.27
CA VAL A 97 -20.66 4.50 -6.64
C VAL A 97 -21.57 5.68 -6.95
N TRP A 98 -21.79 5.85 -8.24
CA TRP A 98 -22.57 6.97 -8.77
C TRP A 98 -24.04 6.88 -8.35
N PRO A 99 -24.73 8.01 -8.08
CA PRO A 99 -24.25 9.40 -8.28
C PRO A 99 -23.57 10.03 -7.06
N SER A 100 -23.64 9.44 -5.84
CA SER A 100 -23.39 10.18 -4.60
C SER A 100 -22.70 9.38 -3.47
N THR A 101 -22.22 8.17 -3.74
CA THR A 101 -21.59 7.32 -2.69
C THR A 101 -20.11 7.13 -2.97
N LEU A 102 -19.29 7.33 -1.92
CA LEU A 102 -17.87 6.99 -1.89
C LEU A 102 -17.69 5.76 -1.01
N VAL A 103 -17.13 4.69 -1.57
CA VAL A 103 -16.82 3.46 -0.83
C VAL A 103 -15.32 3.41 -0.59
N ILE A 104 -14.91 3.24 0.67
CA ILE A 104 -13.53 3.08 1.10
C ILE A 104 -13.39 1.69 1.70
N SER A 105 -12.65 0.81 1.04
CA SER A 105 -12.32 -0.53 1.54
C SER A 105 -10.89 -0.53 2.03
N VAL A 106 -10.67 -1.03 3.25
CA VAL A 106 -9.34 -1.09 3.87
C VAL A 106 -9.02 -2.47 4.39
N GLU A 107 -7.74 -2.84 4.28
CA GLU A 107 -7.22 -4.08 4.85
C GLU A 107 -6.02 -3.76 5.75
N ALA A 108 -6.00 -4.37 6.94
CA ALA A 108 -4.87 -4.25 7.85
C ALA A 108 -3.64 -4.95 7.29
N ASP A 109 -2.46 -4.45 7.65
CA ASP A 109 -1.21 -5.14 7.33
C ASP A 109 -1.14 -6.46 8.09
N PRO A 110 -1.02 -7.60 7.40
CA PRO A 110 -0.96 -8.91 8.03
C PRO A 110 0.40 -9.21 8.68
N PHE A 111 1.41 -8.43 8.36
CA PHE A 111 2.79 -8.66 8.79
C PHE A 111 3.22 -7.63 9.84
N ALA A 112 4.02 -8.08 10.81
CA ALA A 112 4.72 -7.19 11.73
C ALA A 112 6.04 -7.80 12.17
N ALA A 113 7.14 -7.07 11.95
CA ALA A 113 8.46 -7.41 12.44
C ALA A 113 9.10 -6.22 13.16
N ILE A 114 10.14 -6.51 13.94
CA ILE A 114 10.92 -5.51 14.64
C ILE A 114 12.29 -5.44 13.98
N ILE A 115 12.73 -4.23 13.68
CA ILE A 115 14.08 -3.93 13.21
C ILE A 115 14.74 -2.89 14.11
N GLU A 116 16.03 -3.06 14.38
CA GLU A 116 16.78 -2.11 15.16
C GLU A 116 16.97 -0.79 14.39
N LYS A 117 16.91 0.33 15.11
CA LYS A 117 17.10 1.67 14.56
C LYS A 117 18.51 2.16 14.89
N GLU A 118 19.21 2.66 13.90
CA GLU A 118 20.49 3.36 14.10
C GLU A 118 20.29 4.57 15.02
N GLY A 119 21.15 4.66 16.03
CA GLY A 119 21.02 5.69 17.08
C GLY A 119 20.17 5.28 18.28
N GLY A 120 19.63 4.07 18.28
CA GLY A 120 18.86 3.46 19.38
C GLY A 120 17.36 3.42 19.16
N GLY A 121 16.70 2.46 19.83
CA GLY A 121 15.30 2.14 19.66
C GLY A 121 15.04 1.16 18.50
N TYR A 122 13.79 0.99 18.16
CA TYR A 122 13.34 0.01 17.16
C TYR A 122 12.26 0.61 16.28
N TYR A 123 12.10 0.05 15.10
CA TYR A 123 10.89 0.25 14.28
C TYR A 123 10.08 -1.04 14.22
N ARG A 124 8.76 -0.91 14.31
CA ARG A 124 7.86 -1.97 13.87
C ARG A 124 7.60 -1.74 12.39
N ILE A 125 7.86 -2.77 11.59
CA ILE A 125 7.68 -2.72 10.13
C ILE A 125 6.61 -3.72 9.72
N GLY A 126 5.86 -3.36 8.67
CA GLY A 126 4.87 -4.19 8.00
C GLY A 126 5.38 -4.75 6.69
N SER A 127 4.45 -5.22 5.86
CA SER A 127 4.69 -5.72 4.51
C SER A 127 5.47 -4.70 3.67
N GLY A 128 6.37 -5.18 2.80
CA GLY A 128 7.24 -4.31 2.00
C GLY A 128 8.19 -3.44 2.82
N GLY A 129 8.43 -3.77 4.10
CA GLY A 129 9.29 -3.00 5.01
C GLY A 129 8.74 -1.63 5.41
N LYS A 130 7.43 -1.42 5.31
CA LYS A 130 6.78 -0.17 5.70
C LYS A 130 6.86 0.05 7.21
N ILE A 131 7.32 1.21 7.65
CA ILE A 131 7.37 1.55 9.09
C ILE A 131 5.97 1.83 9.59
N LEU A 132 5.51 1.02 10.54
CA LEU A 132 4.20 1.13 11.18
C LEU A 132 4.24 2.08 12.38
N GLU A 133 5.28 1.94 13.22
CA GLU A 133 5.52 2.81 14.37
C GLU A 133 6.98 2.75 14.84
N GLU A 134 7.37 3.75 15.61
CA GLU A 134 8.67 3.81 16.30
C GLU A 134 8.51 3.38 17.75
N LEU A 135 9.47 2.59 18.26
CA LEU A 135 9.47 2.01 19.59
C LEU A 135 10.76 2.41 20.31
N SER A 136 10.65 2.87 21.55
CA SER A 136 11.80 3.19 22.38
C SER A 136 12.48 1.95 22.94
N GLU A 137 11.71 0.87 23.16
CA GLU A 137 12.19 -0.39 23.72
C GLU A 137 11.71 -1.57 22.87
N LYS A 138 12.46 -2.67 22.90
CA LYS A 138 12.10 -3.90 22.21
C LYS A 138 10.86 -4.52 22.86
N PRO A 139 9.80 -4.84 22.09
CA PRO A 139 8.63 -5.55 22.59
C PRO A 139 9.02 -6.93 23.14
N GLN A 140 8.46 -7.31 24.29
CA GLN A 140 8.87 -8.54 24.97
C GLN A 140 8.37 -9.84 24.34
N THR A 141 7.35 -9.82 23.48
CA THR A 141 6.74 -11.04 22.90
C THR A 141 6.08 -10.85 21.53
N GLY A 142 6.11 -11.92 20.74
CA GLY A 142 5.12 -12.19 19.67
C GLY A 142 5.36 -11.52 18.32
N GLN A 143 6.53 -10.93 18.09
CA GLN A 143 6.83 -10.32 16.81
C GLN A 143 8.14 -10.85 16.24
N MET A 144 8.18 -11.04 14.93
CA MET A 144 9.39 -11.41 14.23
C MET A 144 10.47 -10.35 14.41
N GLU A 145 11.71 -10.76 14.67
CA GLU A 145 12.87 -9.90 14.79
C GLU A 145 13.75 -10.03 13.55
N ILE A 146 14.19 -8.91 13.00
CA ILE A 146 15.22 -8.88 11.94
C ILE A 146 16.56 -8.58 12.59
N ILE A 147 17.51 -9.50 12.42
CA ILE A 147 18.86 -9.46 12.99
C ILE A 147 19.87 -9.24 11.87
N GLY A 148 20.88 -8.38 12.12
CA GLY A 148 21.96 -8.14 11.15
C GLY A 148 21.67 -7.04 10.14
N LEU A 149 20.52 -6.37 10.23
CA LEU A 149 20.19 -5.18 9.47
C LEU A 149 19.60 -4.12 10.42
N MET A 150 20.03 -2.88 10.25
CA MET A 150 19.50 -1.74 11.00
C MET A 150 18.82 -0.76 10.05
N ALA A 151 17.79 -0.09 10.53
CA ALA A 151 17.17 1.01 9.79
C ALA A 151 17.88 2.33 10.10
N ASP A 152 18.12 3.14 9.06
CA ASP A 152 18.64 4.51 9.19
C ASP A 152 17.60 5.38 9.91
N GLY A 153 17.93 5.85 11.11
CA GLY A 153 17.02 6.59 11.97
C GLY A 153 16.69 8.01 11.48
N GLU A 154 17.51 8.59 10.61
CA GLU A 154 17.30 9.93 10.09
C GLU A 154 16.47 9.92 8.79
N LYS A 155 16.68 8.92 7.94
CA LYS A 155 16.02 8.81 6.63
C LYS A 155 14.70 8.05 6.68
N SER A 156 14.53 7.19 7.67
CA SER A 156 13.36 6.35 7.83
C SER A 156 12.21 7.11 8.52
N LYS A 157 11.00 7.06 7.97
CA LYS A 157 9.82 7.75 8.50
C LYS A 157 8.63 6.81 8.60
N THR A 158 7.83 6.98 9.65
CA THR A 158 6.56 6.25 9.80
C THR A 158 5.67 6.45 8.58
N GLY A 159 5.07 5.37 8.09
CA GLY A 159 4.24 5.35 6.89
C GLY A 159 5.00 5.10 5.57
N SER A 160 6.34 5.17 5.56
CA SER A 160 7.20 4.87 4.40
C SER A 160 8.00 3.58 4.61
N THR A 161 8.52 3.00 3.54
CA THR A 161 9.47 1.89 3.63
C THR A 161 10.75 2.37 4.32
N PHE A 162 11.30 1.56 5.24
CA PHE A 162 12.52 1.90 5.94
C PHE A 162 13.71 1.98 4.98
N VAL A 163 14.68 2.79 5.32
CA VAL A 163 15.97 2.88 4.63
C VAL A 163 16.98 2.13 5.48
N ALA A 164 17.77 1.24 4.88
CA ALA A 164 18.80 0.54 5.62
C ALA A 164 19.93 1.51 6.06
N ALA A 165 20.42 1.34 7.28
CA ALA A 165 21.67 1.95 7.71
C ALA A 165 22.84 1.25 7.01
N GLY A 166 23.79 2.04 6.47
CA GLY A 166 24.92 1.51 5.71
C GLY A 166 24.62 1.26 4.23
N ASP A 167 25.61 0.69 3.53
CA ASP A 167 25.59 0.56 2.06
C ASP A 167 25.26 -0.85 1.55
N ASP A 168 24.90 -1.80 2.42
CA ASP A 168 24.64 -3.18 2.00
C ASP A 168 23.25 -3.33 1.33
N LYS A 169 23.21 -2.91 0.06
CA LYS A 169 22.01 -2.98 -0.77
C LYS A 169 21.53 -4.42 -1.04
N VAL A 170 22.43 -5.39 -0.94
CA VAL A 170 22.09 -6.80 -1.18
C VAL A 170 21.31 -7.36 0.00
N VAL A 171 21.81 -7.16 1.21
CA VAL A 171 21.12 -7.56 2.46
C VAL A 171 19.76 -6.88 2.55
N TYR A 172 19.73 -5.57 2.29
CA TYR A 172 18.47 -4.81 2.31
C TYR A 172 17.42 -5.38 1.34
N ARG A 173 17.81 -5.61 0.07
CA ARG A 173 16.91 -6.20 -0.93
C ARG A 173 16.44 -7.60 -0.51
N TYR A 174 17.38 -8.47 -0.13
CA TYR A 174 17.02 -9.83 0.34
C TYR A 174 16.05 -9.79 1.52
N THR A 175 16.24 -8.86 2.45
CA THR A 175 15.33 -8.71 3.60
C THR A 175 13.92 -8.36 3.14
N LEU A 176 13.77 -7.41 2.20
CA LEU A 176 12.45 -7.05 1.67
C LEU A 176 11.82 -8.21 0.89
N ASP A 177 12.57 -8.86 0.01
CA ASP A 177 12.10 -10.02 -0.77
C ASP A 177 11.65 -11.17 0.17
N ILE A 178 12.39 -11.41 1.26
CA ILE A 178 12.02 -12.44 2.26
C ILE A 178 10.75 -12.04 3.03
N ILE A 179 10.60 -10.79 3.42
CA ILE A 179 9.38 -10.30 4.08
C ILE A 179 8.16 -10.53 3.18
N ASP A 180 8.25 -10.17 1.92
CA ASP A 180 7.16 -10.32 0.96
C ASP A 180 6.84 -11.82 0.75
N ALA A 181 7.84 -12.66 0.58
CA ALA A 181 7.65 -14.11 0.46
C ALA A 181 7.05 -14.76 1.73
N ILE A 182 7.38 -14.27 2.93
CA ILE A 182 6.77 -14.70 4.20
C ILE A 182 5.27 -14.39 4.20
N VAL A 183 4.88 -13.21 3.73
CA VAL A 183 3.47 -12.79 3.65
C VAL A 183 2.72 -13.61 2.61
N GLU A 184 3.29 -13.77 1.42
CA GLU A 184 2.67 -14.55 0.32
C GLU A 184 2.44 -16.02 0.69
N ASN A 185 3.35 -16.61 1.47
CA ASN A 185 3.23 -18.00 1.93
C ASN A 185 2.50 -18.15 3.28
N ASN A 186 1.90 -17.09 3.83
CA ASN A 186 1.18 -17.08 5.11
C ASN A 186 2.00 -17.59 6.30
N LEU A 187 3.32 -17.30 6.32
CA LEU A 187 4.26 -17.72 7.36
C LEU A 187 4.47 -16.69 8.47
N GLN A 188 3.82 -15.54 8.43
CA GLN A 188 4.05 -14.40 9.33
C GLN A 188 3.84 -14.72 10.81
N GLY A 189 2.99 -15.68 11.15
CA GLY A 189 2.78 -16.15 12.53
C GLY A 189 3.74 -17.26 12.99
N SER A 190 4.51 -17.84 12.08
CA SER A 190 5.37 -18.99 12.33
C SER A 190 6.83 -18.61 12.54
N ILE A 191 7.24 -17.40 12.13
CA ILE A 191 8.64 -16.98 12.15
C ILE A 191 8.88 -16.03 13.31
N ALA A 192 9.82 -16.38 14.22
CA ALA A 192 10.15 -15.56 15.38
C ALA A 192 11.36 -14.64 15.12
N TRP A 193 12.29 -15.04 14.27
CA TRP A 193 13.42 -14.20 13.88
C TRP A 193 13.93 -14.54 12.47
N LEU A 194 14.52 -13.54 11.83
CA LEU A 194 15.22 -13.60 10.54
C LEU A 194 16.61 -13.00 10.72
N ASP A 195 17.66 -13.80 10.55
CA ASP A 195 19.05 -13.40 10.64
C ASP A 195 19.62 -13.23 9.23
N VAL A 196 19.95 -11.99 8.89
CA VAL A 196 20.53 -11.58 7.60
C VAL A 196 21.98 -11.07 7.76
N THR A 197 22.61 -11.34 8.91
CA THR A 197 23.98 -10.91 9.20
C THR A 197 24.98 -11.38 8.14
N GLU A 198 24.78 -12.60 7.62
CA GLU A 198 25.59 -13.18 6.55
C GLU A 198 24.74 -13.35 5.28
N PRO A 199 24.94 -12.53 4.23
CA PRO A 199 24.10 -12.58 3.00
C PRO A 199 24.10 -13.93 2.27
N GLY A 200 25.17 -14.73 2.47
CA GLY A 200 25.31 -16.08 1.90
C GLY A 200 24.79 -17.20 2.80
N ASN A 201 24.33 -16.89 4.02
CA ASN A 201 23.90 -17.87 5.01
C ASN A 201 22.75 -17.34 5.87
N ILE A 202 21.74 -16.79 5.21
CA ILE A 202 20.52 -16.29 5.84
C ILE A 202 19.81 -17.44 6.54
N LYS A 203 19.31 -17.16 7.74
CA LYS A 203 18.60 -18.13 8.58
C LYS A 203 17.32 -17.52 9.13
N LEU A 204 16.33 -18.36 9.40
CA LEU A 204 15.15 -17.96 10.15
C LEU A 204 14.72 -19.07 11.12
N SER A 205 13.98 -18.69 12.16
CA SER A 205 13.30 -19.69 13.00
C SER A 205 11.89 -19.92 12.49
N CYS A 206 11.42 -21.15 12.58
CA CYS A 206 10.05 -21.48 12.21
C CYS A 206 9.40 -22.35 13.31
N ASN A 207 8.15 -22.01 13.65
CA ASN A 207 7.33 -22.67 14.69
C ASN A 207 8.01 -22.78 16.07
N GLY A 208 9.06 -22.03 16.32
CA GLY A 208 9.84 -22.08 17.57
C GLY A 208 10.69 -23.34 17.76
N ILE A 209 10.64 -24.29 16.82
CA ILE A 209 11.33 -25.60 16.91
C ILE A 209 12.30 -25.84 15.74
N TYR A 210 12.13 -25.14 14.63
CA TYR A 210 12.99 -25.30 13.46
C TYR A 210 13.91 -24.08 13.28
N THR A 211 15.19 -24.35 12.97
CA THR A 211 16.09 -23.37 12.37
C THR A 211 16.19 -23.68 10.88
N VAL A 212 15.81 -22.74 10.03
CA VAL A 212 15.82 -22.89 8.58
C VAL A 212 17.02 -22.15 8.01
N GLU A 213 17.92 -22.84 7.32
CA GLU A 213 19.06 -22.28 6.61
C GLU A 213 18.66 -22.04 5.14
N ILE A 214 18.42 -20.77 4.78
CA ILE A 214 17.99 -20.35 3.43
C ILE A 214 19.20 -20.21 2.48
N GLY A 215 20.39 -19.89 3.02
CA GLY A 215 21.56 -19.52 2.24
C GLY A 215 21.44 -18.09 1.73
N THR A 216 21.38 -17.89 0.41
CA THR A 216 21.15 -16.55 -0.18
C THR A 216 19.64 -16.24 -0.30
N GLY A 217 19.28 -14.94 -0.43
CA GLY A 217 17.90 -14.52 -0.70
C GLY A 217 17.41 -14.78 -2.13
N GLU A 218 18.22 -15.43 -2.96
CA GLU A 218 17.81 -15.77 -4.32
C GLU A 218 16.77 -16.90 -4.33
N HIS A 219 15.78 -16.82 -5.23
CA HIS A 219 14.67 -17.79 -5.36
C HIS A 219 13.90 -18.00 -4.04
N ILE A 220 13.73 -16.94 -3.26
CA ILE A 220 13.15 -17.05 -1.91
C ILE A 220 11.71 -17.57 -1.94
N ASP A 221 10.91 -17.18 -2.93
CA ASP A 221 9.53 -17.63 -3.09
C ASP A 221 9.45 -19.15 -3.25
N ASP A 222 10.30 -19.71 -4.12
CA ASP A 222 10.38 -21.16 -4.31
C ASP A 222 10.85 -21.88 -3.03
N LYS A 223 11.84 -21.33 -2.34
CA LYS A 223 12.36 -21.89 -1.08
C LYS A 223 11.29 -21.90 0.01
N LEU A 224 10.55 -20.78 0.19
CA LEU A 224 9.48 -20.74 1.20
C LEU A 224 8.28 -21.61 0.81
N ALA A 225 7.95 -21.75 -0.47
CA ALA A 225 6.93 -22.70 -0.91
C ALA A 225 7.33 -24.16 -0.60
N VAL A 226 8.62 -24.50 -0.74
CA VAL A 226 9.15 -25.81 -0.31
C VAL A 226 9.11 -25.95 1.21
N LEU A 227 9.45 -24.88 1.96
CA LEU A 227 9.36 -24.89 3.43
C LEU A 227 7.95 -25.22 3.90
N VAL A 228 6.91 -24.58 3.34
CA VAL A 228 5.50 -24.84 3.69
C VAL A 228 5.18 -26.34 3.55
N LYS A 229 5.53 -26.96 2.41
CA LYS A 229 5.30 -28.40 2.18
C LYS A 229 6.06 -29.29 3.16
N MET A 230 7.28 -28.90 3.53
CA MET A 230 8.05 -29.63 4.54
C MET A 230 7.39 -29.54 5.92
N LEU A 231 6.94 -28.36 6.33
CA LEU A 231 6.26 -28.16 7.61
C LEU A 231 4.96 -28.98 7.72
N GLU A 232 4.20 -29.09 6.63
CA GLU A 232 3.02 -29.96 6.57
C GLU A 232 3.36 -31.44 6.78
N THR A 233 4.54 -31.86 6.31
CA THR A 233 5.00 -33.27 6.41
C THR A 233 5.63 -33.58 7.76
N LEU A 234 6.46 -32.65 8.30
CA LEU A 234 7.20 -32.87 9.54
C LEU A 234 6.33 -32.71 10.80
N GLY A 235 5.27 -31.88 10.71
CA GLY A 235 4.45 -31.54 11.89
C GLY A 235 5.25 -30.75 12.94
N ASN A 236 4.85 -30.86 14.20
CA ASN A 236 5.48 -30.15 15.32
C ASN A 236 6.11 -31.09 16.38
N GLU A 237 6.30 -32.35 16.02
CA GLU A 237 6.76 -33.35 16.99
C GLU A 237 8.29 -33.42 17.16
N GLN A 238 9.04 -32.94 16.17
CA GLN A 238 10.51 -32.99 16.16
C GLN A 238 11.09 -31.61 15.94
N SER A 239 12.04 -31.22 16.81
CA SER A 239 12.86 -30.04 16.58
C SER A 239 14.06 -30.37 15.69
N GLY A 240 14.57 -29.37 14.98
CA GLY A 240 15.73 -29.61 14.12
C GLY A 240 16.07 -28.45 13.19
N ARG A 241 16.92 -28.78 12.22
CA ARG A 241 17.39 -27.85 11.22
C ARG A 241 16.91 -28.26 9.84
N ILE A 242 16.31 -27.32 9.12
CA ILE A 242 15.88 -27.46 7.72
C ILE A 242 16.88 -26.70 6.85
N ILE A 243 17.46 -27.36 5.86
CA ILE A 243 18.44 -26.79 4.94
C ILE A 243 17.77 -26.58 3.59
N LEU A 244 17.65 -25.32 3.16
CA LEU A 244 16.99 -24.86 1.92
C LEU A 244 17.95 -23.97 1.08
N LYS A 245 19.24 -24.26 1.09
CA LYS A 245 20.24 -23.48 0.34
C LYS A 245 20.04 -23.55 -1.17
N ASP A 246 19.44 -24.64 -1.63
CA ASP A 246 19.02 -24.83 -3.02
C ASP A 246 17.49 -24.98 -3.07
N HIS A 247 16.83 -24.25 -3.98
CA HIS A 247 15.38 -24.26 -4.15
C HIS A 247 14.82 -25.64 -4.60
N ASN A 248 15.66 -26.52 -5.13
CA ASN A 248 15.29 -27.87 -5.57
C ASN A 248 15.55 -28.94 -4.51
N ASN A 249 16.35 -28.66 -3.49
CA ASN A 249 16.78 -29.63 -2.50
C ASN A 249 16.55 -29.10 -1.08
N ALA A 250 15.63 -29.77 -0.38
CA ALA A 250 15.40 -29.53 1.04
C ALA A 250 15.81 -30.76 1.85
N SER A 251 16.50 -30.57 2.96
CA SER A 251 16.86 -31.64 3.88
C SER A 251 16.56 -31.26 5.32
N PHE A 252 16.12 -32.25 6.10
CA PHE A 252 15.87 -32.10 7.54
C PHE A 252 16.92 -32.86 8.33
N VAL A 253 17.46 -32.18 9.35
CA VAL A 253 18.41 -32.75 10.30
C VAL A 253 17.78 -32.62 11.70
N PRO A 254 17.37 -33.74 12.33
CA PRO A 254 16.80 -33.71 13.68
C PRO A 254 17.79 -33.14 14.70
N ALA A 255 17.27 -32.45 15.72
CA ALA A 255 18.07 -32.11 16.90
C ALA A 255 18.43 -33.40 17.67
N GLN A 256 19.66 -33.49 18.13
CA GLN A 256 20.14 -34.57 18.97
C GLN A 256 19.70 -34.42 20.42
#